data_b8ed581276a3063dacb030482225ffb4
#
_entry.id   b8ed581276a3063dacb030482225ffb4
#
_cell.length_a   1.000
_cell.length_b   1.000
_cell.length_c   1.000
_cell.angle_alpha   90.00
_cell.angle_beta   90.00
_cell.angle_gamma   90.00
#
_symmetry.space_group_name_H-M   'P 1'
#
loop_
_entity.id
_entity.type
_entity.pdbx_description
1 polymer ?
#
loop_
_entity_poly.entity_id
_entity_poly.type
_entity_poly.pdbx_seq_one_letter_code
_entity_poly.pdbx_strand_id
1 'polypeptide(L)'
;GLSGLDEVTQTITRFADFAVNTALDYAYGYYVGLYGTPTGRHSGEAQFLTVVAMGKAGGGELNVSSDIDLIFTYPEGGATNGRRERDNQEFFTKVGQKLIALLNDITPDGQVFRVDMRLRPDGDAGALVWSEAALEQYLITHGREWERYAWCKGRVVTPHKNDIAAIVRPFVFRKYLDYNAYEAMRGLHRQIRAEVGKKGMEDNIKLGAGGI
;
A
#
# COMPACT_ATOMS: atom_id res chain seq x y z
N GLY A 1 -33.85 7.43 -3.59
CA GLY A 1 -33.14 6.74 -4.65
C GLY A 1 -31.90 6.06 -4.06
N LEU A 2 -31.55 4.90 -4.56
CA LEU A 2 -30.33 4.22 -4.14
C LEU A 2 -29.13 4.89 -4.81
N SER A 3 -28.02 5.06 -4.09
CA SER A 3 -26.76 5.57 -4.62
C SER A 3 -26.25 4.69 -5.77
N GLY A 4 -25.63 5.30 -6.78
CA GLY A 4 -24.97 4.56 -7.85
C GLY A 4 -23.73 3.79 -7.36
N LEU A 5 -23.28 2.78 -8.11
CA LEU A 5 -22.13 1.96 -7.76
C LEU A 5 -20.87 2.83 -7.56
N ASP A 6 -20.63 3.78 -8.44
CA ASP A 6 -19.47 4.68 -8.37
C ASP A 6 -19.48 5.52 -7.10
N GLU A 7 -20.65 6.03 -6.69
CA GLU A 7 -20.79 6.81 -5.48
C GLU A 7 -20.49 5.96 -4.23
N VAL A 8 -20.94 4.70 -4.21
CA VAL A 8 -20.70 3.77 -3.12
C VAL A 8 -19.21 3.44 -3.02
N THR A 9 -18.57 3.06 -4.12
CA THR A 9 -17.14 2.67 -4.12
C THR A 9 -16.23 3.84 -3.77
N GLN A 10 -16.51 5.04 -4.28
CA GLN A 10 -15.78 6.25 -3.90
C GLN A 10 -15.96 6.61 -2.43
N THR A 11 -17.18 6.48 -1.90
CA THR A 11 -17.46 6.77 -0.48
C THR A 11 -16.70 5.81 0.44
N ILE A 12 -16.71 4.51 0.10
CA ILE A 12 -15.98 3.50 0.87
C ILE A 12 -14.47 3.73 0.78
N THR A 13 -13.96 4.08 -0.40
CA THR A 13 -12.54 4.42 -0.57
C THR A 13 -12.14 5.62 0.29
N ARG A 14 -12.93 6.69 0.30
CA ARG A 14 -12.68 7.86 1.16
C ARG A 14 -12.74 7.52 2.65
N PHE A 15 -13.67 6.65 3.02
CA PHE A 15 -13.75 6.17 4.40
C PHE A 15 -12.53 5.34 4.78
N ALA A 16 -12.03 4.48 3.89
CA ALA A 16 -10.79 3.73 4.10
C ALA A 16 -9.59 4.68 4.25
N ASP A 17 -9.46 5.69 3.39
CA ASP A 17 -8.42 6.72 3.49
C ASP A 17 -8.47 7.45 4.84
N PHE A 18 -9.66 7.84 5.29
CA PHE A 18 -9.85 8.47 6.58
C PHE A 18 -9.46 7.55 7.74
N ALA A 19 -9.90 6.29 7.71
CA ALA A 19 -9.59 5.31 8.75
C ALA A 19 -8.07 5.02 8.83
N VAL A 20 -7.41 4.86 7.67
CA VAL A 20 -5.95 4.67 7.59
C VAL A 20 -5.21 5.86 8.19
N ASN A 21 -5.55 7.10 7.82
CA ASN A 21 -4.88 8.29 8.34
C ASN A 21 -5.10 8.46 9.83
N THR A 22 -6.33 8.28 10.32
CA THR A 22 -6.66 8.39 11.76
C THR A 22 -5.89 7.35 12.58
N ALA A 23 -5.86 6.10 12.12
CA ALA A 23 -5.12 5.03 12.80
C ALA A 23 -3.61 5.26 12.76
N LEU A 24 -3.08 5.80 11.63
CA LEU A 24 -1.67 6.14 11.50
C LEU A 24 -1.26 7.26 12.44
N ASP A 25 -2.05 8.35 12.52
CA ASP A 25 -1.77 9.47 13.41
C ASP A 25 -1.71 9.02 14.87
N TYR A 26 -2.64 8.16 15.27
CA TYR A 26 -2.63 7.57 16.60
C TYR A 26 -1.40 6.69 16.83
N ALA A 27 -1.08 5.78 15.91
CA ALA A 27 0.05 4.86 16.03
C ALA A 27 1.38 5.61 16.06
N TYR A 28 1.55 6.60 15.17
CA TYR A 28 2.74 7.43 15.10
C TYR A 28 2.93 8.25 16.39
N GLY A 29 1.89 8.97 16.82
CA GLY A 29 1.92 9.76 18.07
C GLY A 29 2.23 8.91 19.29
N TYR A 30 1.67 7.71 19.38
CA TYR A 30 1.96 6.76 20.46
C TYR A 30 3.46 6.40 20.53
N TYR A 31 4.07 6.07 19.40
CA TYR A 31 5.49 5.68 19.38
C TYR A 31 6.45 6.88 19.48
N VAL A 32 6.06 8.05 18.97
CA VAL A 32 6.80 9.31 19.22
C VAL A 32 6.83 9.61 20.73
N GLY A 33 5.74 9.41 21.45
CA GLY A 33 5.70 9.56 22.91
C GLY A 33 6.66 8.61 23.65
N LEU A 34 6.93 7.43 23.10
CA LEU A 34 7.82 6.43 23.71
C LEU A 34 9.30 6.60 23.34
N TYR A 35 9.58 6.93 22.06
CA TYR A 35 10.92 6.85 21.49
C TYR A 35 11.46 8.19 20.98
N GLY A 36 10.61 9.23 20.94
CA GLY A 36 10.92 10.50 20.27
C GLY A 36 10.59 10.46 18.78
N THR A 37 10.80 11.59 18.11
CA THR A 37 10.53 11.76 16.68
C THR A 37 11.61 11.06 15.86
N PRO A 38 11.25 10.20 14.87
CA PRO A 38 12.21 9.66 13.93
C PRO A 38 12.77 10.77 13.04
N THR A 39 14.08 10.80 12.88
CA THR A 39 14.79 11.82 12.08
C THR A 39 15.64 11.15 11.00
N GLY A 40 15.78 11.82 9.87
CA GLY A 40 16.62 11.36 8.76
C GLY A 40 18.11 11.50 9.09
N ARG A 41 18.92 10.51 8.68
CA ARG A 41 20.36 10.50 8.95
C ARG A 41 21.11 11.64 8.23
N HIS A 42 20.65 11.98 7.02
CA HIS A 42 21.29 13.00 6.18
C HIS A 42 20.55 14.33 6.23
N SER A 43 19.22 14.27 6.20
CA SER A 43 18.39 15.49 6.25
C SER A 43 18.30 16.10 7.65
N GLY A 44 18.37 15.27 8.70
CA GLY A 44 18.05 15.69 10.07
C GLY A 44 16.57 16.03 10.29
N GLU A 45 15.73 15.91 9.25
CA GLU A 45 14.33 16.27 9.32
C GLU A 45 13.48 15.12 9.90
N ALA A 46 12.33 15.48 10.48
CA ALA A 46 11.35 14.50 10.96
C ALA A 46 10.87 13.62 9.81
N GLN A 47 10.81 12.32 10.06
CA GLN A 47 10.40 11.31 9.10
C GLN A 47 8.97 10.82 9.40
N PHE A 48 8.22 10.51 8.36
CA PHE A 48 6.83 10.04 8.45
C PHE A 48 6.63 8.77 7.63
N LEU A 49 5.70 7.94 8.07
CA LEU A 49 5.30 6.76 7.30
C LEU A 49 4.43 7.19 6.13
N THR A 50 4.79 6.74 4.94
CA THR A 50 3.97 6.85 3.74
C THR A 50 3.17 5.57 3.57
N VAL A 51 1.86 5.68 3.44
CA VAL A 51 0.97 4.57 3.13
C VAL A 51 0.53 4.68 1.68
N VAL A 52 0.75 3.63 0.92
CA VAL A 52 0.31 3.50 -0.47
C VAL A 52 -0.83 2.47 -0.51
N ALA A 53 -2.00 2.90 -0.95
CA ALA A 53 -3.11 2.00 -1.26
C ALA A 53 -2.90 1.41 -2.66
N MET A 54 -3.09 0.10 -2.77
CA MET A 54 -2.94 -0.68 -3.98
C MET A 54 -4.30 -1.24 -4.44
N GLY A 55 -4.32 -1.89 -5.58
CA GLY A 55 -5.52 -2.58 -6.08
C GLY A 55 -6.74 -1.67 -6.18
N LYS A 56 -7.89 -2.12 -5.66
CA LYS A 56 -9.15 -1.37 -5.70
C LYS A 56 -9.12 -0.09 -4.86
N ALA A 57 -8.49 -0.14 -3.69
CA ALA A 57 -8.33 1.04 -2.83
C ALA A 57 -7.45 2.10 -3.51
N GLY A 58 -6.38 1.68 -4.17
CA GLY A 58 -5.52 2.56 -4.96
C GLY A 58 -6.24 3.20 -6.14
N GLY A 59 -7.07 2.44 -6.85
CA GLY A 59 -7.88 2.91 -7.99
C GLY A 59 -9.12 3.73 -7.61
N GLY A 60 -9.45 3.88 -6.33
CA GLY A 60 -10.68 4.57 -5.92
C GLY A 60 -11.95 3.75 -6.07
N GLU A 61 -11.82 2.42 -6.18
CA GLU A 61 -12.89 1.48 -6.55
C GLU A 61 -13.17 0.44 -5.44
N LEU A 62 -12.98 0.82 -4.17
CA LEU A 62 -13.09 -0.13 -3.05
C LEU A 62 -14.54 -0.58 -2.85
N ASN A 63 -14.77 -1.89 -2.84
CA ASN A 63 -16.08 -2.48 -2.54
C ASN A 63 -16.29 -2.64 -1.04
N VAL A 64 -17.55 -2.74 -0.61
CA VAL A 64 -17.95 -2.87 0.81
C VAL A 64 -17.26 -4.02 1.54
N SER A 65 -17.01 -5.14 0.86
CA SER A 65 -16.40 -6.34 1.47
C SER A 65 -14.96 -6.58 1.04
N SER A 66 -14.32 -5.62 0.38
CA SER A 66 -12.93 -5.76 -0.07
C SER A 66 -11.97 -5.53 1.07
N ASP A 67 -10.87 -6.29 1.04
CA ASP A 67 -9.68 -5.97 1.82
C ASP A 67 -9.04 -4.69 1.27
N ILE A 68 -8.30 -3.98 2.10
CA ILE A 68 -7.44 -2.88 1.66
C ILE A 68 -6.00 -3.40 1.50
N ASP A 69 -5.51 -3.33 0.27
CA ASP A 69 -4.11 -3.68 -0.03
C ASP A 69 -3.22 -2.47 0.26
N LEU A 70 -2.22 -2.61 1.13
CA LEU A 70 -1.35 -1.51 1.54
C LEU A 70 0.13 -1.85 1.37
N ILE A 71 0.94 -0.82 1.08
CA ILE A 71 2.40 -0.85 1.14
C ILE A 71 2.86 0.31 2.02
N PHE A 72 3.84 0.06 2.88
CA PHE A 72 4.40 1.05 3.80
C PHE A 72 5.83 1.40 3.42
N THR A 73 6.09 2.71 3.32
CA THR A 73 7.44 3.24 3.08
C THR A 73 7.75 4.40 4.00
N TYR A 74 9.02 4.75 4.12
CA TYR A 74 9.48 5.95 4.80
C TYR A 74 10.70 6.54 4.05
N PRO A 75 10.89 7.88 4.08
CA PRO A 75 11.85 8.54 3.21
C PRO A 75 13.30 8.10 3.44
N GLU A 76 13.76 8.10 4.70
CA GLU A 76 15.18 8.01 4.99
C GLU A 76 15.49 7.20 6.25
N GLY A 77 16.57 6.42 6.19
CA GLY A 77 17.13 5.78 7.37
C GLY A 77 17.65 6.82 8.37
N GLY A 78 17.68 6.45 9.64
CA GLY A 78 18.09 7.31 10.74
C GLY A 78 17.62 6.75 12.05
N ALA A 79 17.41 7.60 13.05
CA ALA A 79 16.98 7.16 14.37
C ALA A 79 16.06 8.19 15.04
N THR A 80 15.33 7.74 16.07
CA THR A 80 14.51 8.63 16.89
C THR A 80 15.37 9.45 17.83
N ASN A 81 14.91 10.67 18.14
CA ASN A 81 15.65 11.63 18.98
C ASN A 81 15.31 11.58 20.48
N GLY A 82 14.62 10.54 20.93
CA GLY A 82 14.23 10.39 22.33
C GLY A 82 15.25 9.64 23.18
N ARG A 83 14.98 9.56 24.48
CA ARG A 83 15.88 8.85 25.43
C ARG A 83 16.04 7.36 25.14
N ARG A 84 15.07 6.73 24.49
CA ARG A 84 15.07 5.32 24.06
C ARG A 84 15.19 5.28 22.55
N GLU A 85 16.35 5.68 22.06
CA GLU A 85 16.60 5.72 20.61
C GLU A 85 16.25 4.39 19.94
N ARG A 86 15.65 4.48 18.75
CA ARG A 86 15.31 3.38 17.86
C ARG A 86 15.73 3.74 16.44
N ASP A 87 16.23 2.75 15.72
CA ASP A 87 16.39 2.88 14.26
C ASP A 87 15.06 3.13 13.58
N ASN A 88 15.05 3.94 12.50
CA ASN A 88 13.83 4.29 11.76
C ASN A 88 13.11 3.05 11.22
N GLN A 89 13.83 2.03 10.78
CA GLN A 89 13.23 0.77 10.33
C GLN A 89 12.44 0.09 11.44
N GLU A 90 13.02 -0.01 12.64
CA GLU A 90 12.35 -0.58 13.82
C GLU A 90 11.15 0.27 14.23
N PHE A 91 11.33 1.58 14.27
CA PHE A 91 10.26 2.53 14.63
C PHE A 91 9.06 2.40 13.69
N PHE A 92 9.27 2.50 12.38
CA PHE A 92 8.19 2.43 11.41
C PHE A 92 7.58 1.03 11.29
N THR A 93 8.35 -0.03 11.54
CA THR A 93 7.79 -1.38 11.63
C THR A 93 6.78 -1.48 12.77
N LYS A 94 7.08 -0.91 13.94
CA LYS A 94 6.14 -0.86 15.08
C LYS A 94 4.91 -0.01 14.76
N VAL A 95 5.09 1.14 14.11
CA VAL A 95 3.98 2.00 13.66
C VAL A 95 3.09 1.23 12.70
N GLY A 96 3.66 0.58 11.68
CA GLY A 96 2.91 -0.20 10.70
C GLY A 96 2.16 -1.38 11.32
N GLN A 97 2.78 -2.12 12.24
CA GLN A 97 2.12 -3.21 12.98
C GLN A 97 0.92 -2.71 13.79
N LYS A 98 1.08 -1.56 14.48
CA LYS A 98 -0.01 -0.97 15.26
C LYS A 98 -1.12 -0.43 14.37
N LEU A 99 -0.78 0.18 13.25
CA LEU A 99 -1.75 0.62 12.23
C LEU A 99 -2.59 -0.55 11.72
N ILE A 100 -1.94 -1.67 11.36
CA ILE A 100 -2.65 -2.87 10.91
C ILE A 100 -3.57 -3.38 12.00
N ALA A 101 -3.10 -3.51 13.25
CA ALA A 101 -3.92 -3.99 14.36
C ALA A 101 -5.15 -3.10 14.58
N LEU A 102 -5.00 -1.76 14.56
CA LEU A 102 -6.11 -0.83 14.73
C LEU A 102 -7.20 -0.97 13.66
N LEU A 103 -6.84 -1.35 12.43
CA LEU A 103 -7.79 -1.52 11.33
C LEU A 103 -8.36 -2.93 11.27
N ASN A 104 -7.52 -3.94 11.52
CA ASN A 104 -7.80 -5.34 11.21
C ASN A 104 -8.32 -6.15 12.41
N ASP A 105 -8.04 -5.73 13.64
CA ASP A 105 -8.45 -6.52 14.81
C ASP A 105 -9.95 -6.45 15.00
N ILE A 106 -10.54 -7.60 15.37
CA ILE A 106 -11.96 -7.70 15.67
C ILE A 106 -12.17 -7.27 17.13
N THR A 107 -12.96 -6.24 17.31
CA THR A 107 -13.35 -5.68 18.61
C THR A 107 -14.83 -5.97 18.90
N PRO A 108 -15.33 -5.71 20.11
CA PRO A 108 -16.77 -5.79 20.38
C PRO A 108 -17.64 -4.92 19.47
N ASP A 109 -17.06 -3.82 18.94
CA ASP A 109 -17.74 -2.90 18.00
C ASP A 109 -17.60 -3.33 16.54
N GLY A 110 -16.86 -4.42 16.26
CA GLY A 110 -16.60 -4.96 14.93
C GLY A 110 -15.16 -4.77 14.46
N GLN A 111 -14.97 -4.86 13.15
CA GLN A 111 -13.71 -4.70 12.44
C GLN A 111 -13.81 -3.52 11.48
N VAL A 112 -12.79 -2.66 11.41
CA VAL A 112 -12.82 -1.48 10.54
C VAL A 112 -12.58 -1.91 9.08
N PHE A 113 -11.40 -2.49 8.79
CA PHE A 113 -11.06 -3.06 7.49
C PHE A 113 -10.13 -4.25 7.65
N ARG A 114 -10.30 -5.26 6.80
CA ARG A 114 -9.25 -6.27 6.62
C ARG A 114 -8.11 -5.66 5.82
N VAL A 115 -6.88 -5.84 6.31
CA VAL A 115 -5.66 -5.31 5.70
C VAL A 115 -4.88 -6.43 5.04
N ASP A 116 -4.52 -6.26 3.77
CA ASP A 116 -3.66 -7.16 3.03
C ASP A 116 -2.32 -6.47 2.70
N MET A 117 -1.22 -7.09 3.11
CA MET A 117 0.14 -6.57 2.91
C MET A 117 0.94 -7.38 1.88
N ARG A 118 0.32 -8.34 1.19
CA ARG A 118 1.03 -9.28 0.28
C ARG A 118 1.55 -8.66 -1.00
N LEU A 119 1.08 -7.46 -1.37
CA LEU A 119 1.59 -6.71 -2.53
C LEU A 119 2.88 -5.93 -2.23
N ARG A 120 3.36 -5.96 -0.98
CA ARG A 120 4.67 -5.35 -0.64
C ARG A 120 5.83 -6.15 -1.27
N PRO A 121 7.02 -5.54 -1.45
CA PRO A 121 8.21 -6.24 -1.92
C PRO A 121 8.46 -7.54 -1.15
N ASP A 122 8.75 -8.63 -1.88
CA ASP A 122 8.92 -10.00 -1.37
C ASP A 122 7.70 -10.57 -0.62
N GLY A 123 6.54 -9.93 -0.70
CA GLY A 123 5.30 -10.41 -0.08
C GLY A 123 5.46 -10.69 1.42
N ASP A 124 4.98 -11.85 1.89
CA ASP A 124 5.01 -12.19 3.31
C ASP A 124 6.43 -12.48 3.86
N ALA A 125 7.39 -12.78 2.98
CA ALA A 125 8.79 -12.99 3.37
C ALA A 125 9.57 -11.66 3.51
N GLY A 126 9.06 -10.57 2.91
CA GLY A 126 9.72 -9.26 2.94
C GLY A 126 9.45 -8.47 4.20
N ALA A 127 10.25 -7.42 4.40
CA ALA A 127 10.03 -6.45 5.46
C ALA A 127 8.64 -5.83 5.39
N LEU A 128 8.05 -5.51 6.54
CA LEU A 128 6.74 -4.86 6.59
C LEU A 128 6.79 -3.42 6.05
N VAL A 129 7.90 -2.73 6.30
CA VAL A 129 8.11 -1.32 5.92
C VAL A 129 9.43 -1.20 5.18
N TRP A 130 9.49 -0.38 4.15
CA TRP A 130 10.67 -0.19 3.30
C TRP A 130 11.11 1.27 3.32
N SER A 131 12.43 1.53 3.41
CA SER A 131 12.91 2.87 3.07
C SER A 131 12.72 3.12 1.58
N GLU A 132 12.51 4.36 1.18
CA GLU A 132 12.34 4.73 -0.24
C GLU A 132 13.53 4.27 -1.09
N ALA A 133 14.76 4.44 -0.58
CA ALA A 133 15.95 3.95 -1.27
C ALA A 133 15.99 2.43 -1.44
N ALA A 134 15.55 1.67 -0.43
CA ALA A 134 15.48 0.21 -0.51
C ALA A 134 14.37 -0.24 -1.47
N LEU A 135 13.22 0.44 -1.47
CA LEU A 135 12.15 0.19 -2.44
C LEU A 135 12.62 0.45 -3.87
N GLU A 136 13.28 1.58 -4.13
CA GLU A 136 13.83 1.90 -5.44
C GLU A 136 14.80 0.82 -5.93
N GLN A 137 15.75 0.45 -5.09
CA GLN A 137 16.71 -0.62 -5.40
C GLN A 137 16.01 -1.95 -5.69
N TYR A 138 14.99 -2.32 -4.92
CA TYR A 138 14.20 -3.52 -5.15
C TYR A 138 13.48 -3.47 -6.51
N LEU A 139 12.80 -2.39 -6.81
CA LEU A 139 12.07 -2.24 -8.08
C LEU A 139 12.99 -2.29 -9.30
N ILE A 140 14.23 -1.78 -9.19
CA ILE A 140 15.24 -1.83 -10.26
C ILE A 140 15.78 -3.24 -10.45
N THR A 141 16.06 -3.98 -9.37
CA THR A 141 16.82 -5.23 -9.41
C THR A 141 15.95 -6.49 -9.38
N HIS A 142 14.82 -6.45 -8.70
CA HIS A 142 13.94 -7.60 -8.42
C HIS A 142 12.50 -7.39 -8.88
N GLY A 143 12.10 -6.16 -9.22
CA GLY A 143 10.74 -5.82 -9.59
C GLY A 143 10.21 -6.69 -10.72
N ARG A 144 9.07 -7.35 -10.50
CA ARG A 144 8.44 -8.31 -11.43
C ARG A 144 7.36 -7.64 -12.27
N GLU A 145 6.99 -8.24 -13.39
CA GLU A 145 5.95 -7.70 -14.28
C GLU A 145 4.58 -7.57 -13.58
N TRP A 146 4.22 -8.51 -12.69
CA TRP A 146 2.97 -8.41 -11.95
C TRP A 146 2.97 -7.27 -10.94
N GLU A 147 4.13 -6.94 -10.33
CA GLU A 147 4.27 -5.79 -9.43
C GLU A 147 4.13 -4.48 -10.21
N ARG A 148 4.71 -4.42 -11.42
CA ARG A 148 4.52 -3.27 -12.32
C ARG A 148 3.05 -3.02 -12.60
N TYR A 149 2.30 -4.08 -12.89
CA TYR A 149 0.85 -3.99 -13.09
C TYR A 149 0.12 -3.52 -11.84
N ALA A 150 0.48 -4.07 -10.66
CA ALA A 150 -0.11 -3.67 -9.39
C ALA A 150 0.14 -2.18 -9.09
N TRP A 151 1.37 -1.71 -9.30
CA TRP A 151 1.75 -0.32 -9.09
C TRP A 151 1.04 0.69 -10.02
N CYS A 152 0.48 0.27 -11.16
CA CYS A 152 -0.34 1.16 -12.01
C CYS A 152 -1.54 1.76 -11.26
N LYS A 153 -2.06 1.05 -10.27
CA LYS A 153 -3.16 1.51 -9.42
C LYS A 153 -2.69 2.01 -8.04
N GLY A 154 -1.37 2.09 -7.81
CA GLY A 154 -0.81 2.59 -6.55
C GLY A 154 -1.12 4.06 -6.32
N ARG A 155 -1.65 4.41 -5.14
CA ARG A 155 -2.00 5.78 -4.74
C ARG A 155 -1.55 6.05 -3.31
N VAL A 156 -0.82 7.15 -3.11
CA VAL A 156 -0.45 7.61 -1.76
C VAL A 156 -1.71 8.10 -1.04
N VAL A 157 -1.92 7.60 0.18
CA VAL A 157 -3.07 7.93 1.04
C VAL A 157 -2.69 8.98 2.08
N THR A 158 -1.44 9.00 2.51
CA THR A 158 -0.95 9.92 3.54
C THR A 158 -0.72 11.33 3.00
N PRO A 159 -0.94 12.39 3.81
CA PRO A 159 -0.83 13.77 3.37
C PRO A 159 0.63 14.27 3.23
N HIS A 160 1.59 13.52 3.76
CA HIS A 160 3.00 13.93 3.72
C HIS A 160 3.56 13.85 2.30
N LYS A 161 4.33 14.88 1.92
CA LYS A 161 4.89 15.02 0.57
C LYS A 161 6.13 14.13 0.39
N ASN A 162 5.92 12.83 0.29
CA ASN A 162 6.96 11.91 -0.14
C ASN A 162 6.75 11.62 -1.62
N ASP A 163 7.79 11.74 -2.43
CA ASP A 163 7.66 11.56 -3.87
C ASP A 163 7.86 10.10 -4.29
N ILE A 164 7.03 9.22 -3.73
CA ILE A 164 6.97 7.80 -4.16
C ILE A 164 6.74 7.71 -5.67
N ALA A 165 6.06 8.68 -6.27
CA ALA A 165 5.84 8.68 -7.71
C ALA A 165 7.15 8.78 -8.49
N ALA A 166 8.15 9.51 -8.00
CA ALA A 166 9.46 9.59 -8.64
C ALA A 166 10.18 8.24 -8.67
N ILE A 167 10.02 7.43 -7.63
CA ILE A 167 10.61 6.09 -7.51
C ILE A 167 9.85 5.07 -8.38
N VAL A 168 8.53 5.10 -8.33
CA VAL A 168 7.67 4.10 -8.98
C VAL A 168 7.50 4.35 -10.47
N ARG A 169 7.43 5.61 -10.89
CA ARG A 169 7.18 5.97 -12.29
C ARG A 169 8.18 5.38 -13.29
N PRO A 170 9.52 5.39 -13.05
CA PRO A 170 10.49 4.74 -13.93
C PRO A 170 10.28 3.23 -14.03
N PHE A 171 9.82 2.58 -12.96
CA PHE A 171 9.53 1.16 -12.94
C PHE A 171 8.25 0.83 -13.73
N VAL A 172 7.18 1.59 -13.53
CA VAL A 172 5.88 1.37 -14.18
C VAL A 172 5.93 1.77 -15.65
N PHE A 173 6.47 2.97 -15.94
CA PHE A 173 6.50 3.55 -17.29
C PHE A 173 7.93 3.57 -17.81
N ARG A 174 8.36 2.50 -18.48
CA ARG A 174 9.65 2.49 -19.18
C ARG A 174 9.64 3.51 -20.31
N LYS A 175 10.78 4.20 -20.49
CA LYS A 175 10.99 5.25 -21.50
C LYS A 175 10.82 4.78 -22.94
N TYR A 176 10.88 3.48 -23.17
CA TYR A 176 10.63 2.84 -24.46
C TYR A 176 9.42 1.92 -24.32
N LEU A 177 8.52 1.96 -25.31
CA LEU A 177 7.42 1.01 -25.45
C LEU A 177 8.01 -0.41 -25.49
N ASP A 178 8.00 -1.05 -24.32
CA ASP A 178 8.38 -2.44 -24.20
C ASP A 178 7.18 -3.28 -24.63
N TYR A 179 7.13 -3.62 -25.92
CA TYR A 179 6.10 -4.50 -26.49
C TYR A 179 5.99 -5.80 -25.69
N ASN A 180 7.10 -6.29 -25.13
CA ASN A 180 7.12 -7.50 -24.31
C ASN A 180 6.39 -7.30 -22.98
N ALA A 181 6.53 -6.14 -22.35
CA ALA A 181 5.77 -5.81 -21.13
C ALA A 181 4.26 -5.71 -21.42
N TYR A 182 3.88 -5.12 -22.55
CA TYR A 182 2.49 -5.06 -22.98
C TYR A 182 1.90 -6.43 -23.28
N GLU A 183 2.67 -7.31 -23.93
CA GLU A 183 2.27 -8.70 -24.17
C GLU A 183 2.22 -9.52 -22.88
N ALA A 184 3.16 -9.32 -21.95
CA ALA A 184 3.17 -9.96 -20.65
C ALA A 184 1.92 -9.56 -19.82
N MET A 185 1.55 -8.28 -19.81
CA MET A 185 0.32 -7.79 -19.16
C MET A 185 -0.94 -8.40 -19.78
N ARG A 186 -1.01 -8.48 -21.11
CA ARG A 186 -2.10 -9.16 -21.83
C ARG A 186 -2.13 -10.66 -21.54
N GLY A 187 -0.95 -11.27 -21.39
CA GLY A 187 -0.79 -12.67 -21.01
C GLY A 187 -1.35 -12.94 -19.61
N LEU A 188 -0.96 -12.11 -18.64
CA LEU A 188 -1.45 -12.18 -17.27
C LEU A 188 -2.97 -12.00 -17.19
N HIS A 189 -3.51 -11.02 -17.90
CA HIS A 189 -4.96 -10.78 -17.95
C HIS A 189 -5.73 -11.95 -18.57
N ARG A 190 -5.15 -12.60 -19.60
CA ARG A 190 -5.72 -13.84 -20.20
C ARG A 190 -5.69 -15.01 -19.21
N GLN A 191 -4.60 -15.17 -18.45
CA GLN A 191 -4.49 -16.23 -17.44
C GLN A 191 -5.53 -16.05 -16.33
N ILE A 192 -5.68 -14.84 -15.81
CA ILE A 192 -6.69 -14.52 -14.79
C ILE A 192 -8.10 -14.85 -15.32
N ARG A 193 -8.45 -14.41 -16.54
CA ARG A 193 -9.76 -14.72 -17.15
C ARG A 193 -9.99 -16.21 -17.38
N ALA A 194 -8.94 -16.94 -17.81
CA ALA A 194 -9.04 -18.38 -18.00
C ALA A 194 -9.24 -19.12 -16.68
N GLU A 195 -8.62 -18.65 -15.59
CA GLU A 195 -8.78 -19.22 -14.25
C GLU A 195 -10.19 -18.95 -13.68
N VAL A 196 -10.71 -17.74 -13.90
CA VAL A 196 -12.08 -17.33 -13.54
C VAL A 196 -13.11 -18.20 -14.26
N GLY A 197 -12.95 -18.41 -15.57
CA GLY A 197 -13.84 -19.26 -16.37
C GLY A 197 -13.78 -20.74 -15.93
N LYS A 198 -12.56 -21.28 -15.61
CA LYS A 198 -12.43 -22.66 -15.10
C LYS A 198 -13.09 -22.87 -13.74
N LYS A 199 -13.17 -21.84 -12.90
CA LYS A 199 -13.78 -21.91 -11.56
C LYS A 199 -15.25 -21.50 -11.55
N GLY A 200 -15.84 -21.19 -12.70
CA GLY A 200 -17.25 -20.73 -12.80
C GLY A 200 -17.50 -19.43 -12.02
N MET A 201 -16.49 -18.57 -11.89
CA MET A 201 -16.55 -17.34 -11.12
C MET A 201 -16.69 -16.10 -12.02
N GLU A 202 -17.36 -16.24 -13.18
CA GLU A 202 -17.53 -15.15 -14.15
C GLU A 202 -18.30 -13.96 -13.57
N ASP A 203 -19.25 -14.22 -12.68
CA ASP A 203 -20.04 -13.23 -11.96
C ASP A 203 -19.38 -12.76 -10.64
N ASN A 204 -18.15 -13.19 -10.36
CA ASN A 204 -17.46 -12.81 -9.13
C ASN A 204 -17.07 -11.34 -9.17
N ILE A 205 -17.54 -10.55 -8.19
CA ILE A 205 -17.31 -9.10 -8.09
C ILE A 205 -15.81 -8.73 -8.05
N LYS A 206 -14.96 -9.62 -7.55
CA LYS A 206 -13.51 -9.38 -7.44
C LYS A 206 -12.74 -9.82 -8.69
N LEU A 207 -13.10 -10.95 -9.29
CA LEU A 207 -12.33 -11.62 -10.34
C LEU A 207 -13.04 -11.64 -11.71
N GLY A 208 -14.32 -11.29 -11.76
CA GLY A 208 -15.11 -11.20 -12.98
C GLY A 208 -14.75 -10.00 -13.85
N ALA A 209 -15.40 -9.87 -15.00
CA ALA A 209 -15.20 -8.78 -15.94
C ALA A 209 -15.48 -7.42 -15.26
N GLY A 210 -14.47 -6.54 -15.22
CA GLY A 210 -14.55 -5.24 -14.53
C GLY A 210 -14.14 -5.29 -13.04
N GLY A 211 -13.77 -6.45 -12.50
CA GLY A 211 -13.37 -6.62 -11.10
C GLY A 211 -11.92 -6.25 -10.78
N ILE A 212 -11.03 -6.18 -11.76
CA ILE A 212 -9.60 -5.85 -11.63
C ILE A 212 -9.24 -4.75 -12.62
#